data_6a7ab88b54d730b0cc9f892db4410102
#
_entry.id   6a7ab88b54d730b0cc9f892db4410102
#
_cell.length_a   1.000
_cell.length_b   1.000
_cell.length_c   1.000
_cell.angle_alpha   90.00
_cell.angle_beta   90.00
_cell.angle_gamma   90.00
#
_symmetry.space_group_name_H-M   'P 1'
#
loop_
_entity.id
_entity.type
_entity.pdbx_description
1 polymer ?
#
loop_
_entity_poly.entity_id
_entity_poly.type
_entity_poly.pdbx_seq_one_letter_code
_entity_poly.pdbx_strand_id
1 'polypeptide(L)'
;QIQSFAGIFSDWYAAEAREFDPADFDADQIAALAKDGGMRSIVFTSKHHDGFCMFDTKTTTYSSVAMMPSHRDFVRELSQACERHGLRFGLYFSLIDWNYPHAYPISSHNADFITPEHHEFNKAQVMELLTNYGPISELWFDMGSLQPQQSRELYDLVKEIQPDCMVSGRLGNDFYDFAVMADNRLPESALQAPWQSAASMFPETWSYRSWQERGSVEDKYAEKLRTLINVVAHGGNYLLNIGPASDGSIVPFEAEVIRLIGRWLDDNGEAIYGTSPSPFRNNGFEWGHITVKDNVMYLLLTGVYPEEGLKLYAFDGLTAVEGAGWNLKDSHCEITVTPDMFGSPDVKVIRMIYDRPVESFFQSAGIYADEVLSWQNASPDYSYSCFDYYSNYRSTVGYGWNVGVRRPVSSVELTYTSEDIGRRIRLEVGDMSLDLTLGQGEEVPLENYADLDSLLMGRMRGGTFDNPVSFQRVREWVSVEEGPMTVPSEAFANYLWRGKVAVQNDSRFVLDVTSGNGVEVMVDGRTMMKHLNPYRTVGRTEKVLMDLSEGVHEVTVRSYNRFEDCVQGGMALADDQRVYRMKVTLPYMVGRGAVPVKISASDSESEHKDCGLHNIRLRFVR
;
A
#
# COMPACT_ATOMS: atom_id res chain seq x y z
N GLN A 1 9.41 -1.73 -23.02
CA GLN A 1 9.02 -3.11 -23.40
C GLN A 1 8.57 -3.19 -24.85
N ILE A 2 9.32 -2.52 -25.73
CA ILE A 2 9.00 -2.47 -27.17
C ILE A 2 9.00 -3.89 -27.78
N GLN A 3 9.86 -4.78 -27.30
CA GLN A 3 9.95 -6.16 -27.78
C GLN A 3 8.59 -6.87 -27.72
N SER A 4 7.93 -6.82 -26.56
CA SER A 4 6.62 -7.45 -26.35
C SER A 4 5.51 -6.73 -27.11
N PHE A 5 5.41 -5.41 -26.99
CA PHE A 5 4.32 -4.64 -27.63
C PHE A 5 4.39 -4.63 -29.16
N ALA A 6 5.58 -4.64 -29.73
CA ALA A 6 5.78 -4.67 -31.17
C ALA A 6 5.90 -6.11 -31.73
N GLY A 7 5.88 -7.12 -30.88
CA GLY A 7 5.99 -8.52 -31.29
C GLY A 7 7.33 -8.87 -31.93
N ILE A 8 8.44 -8.28 -31.45
CA ILE A 8 9.78 -8.52 -32.00
C ILE A 8 10.31 -9.85 -31.49
N PHE A 9 10.77 -10.72 -32.37
CA PHE A 9 11.39 -11.98 -31.99
C PHE A 9 12.65 -11.75 -31.14
N SER A 10 12.86 -12.60 -30.13
CA SER A 10 13.93 -12.41 -29.15
C SER A 10 15.32 -12.41 -29.76
N ASP A 11 15.60 -13.24 -30.76
CA ASP A 11 16.87 -13.29 -31.46
C ASP A 11 17.14 -12.02 -32.29
N TRP A 12 16.11 -11.45 -32.91
CA TRP A 12 16.22 -10.18 -33.63
C TRP A 12 16.46 -9.02 -32.65
N TYR A 13 15.70 -8.99 -31.55
CA TYR A 13 15.89 -7.96 -30.54
C TYR A 13 17.28 -8.06 -29.90
N ALA A 14 17.74 -9.27 -29.59
CA ALA A 14 19.06 -9.50 -29.02
C ALA A 14 20.22 -9.11 -29.95
N ALA A 15 20.00 -9.15 -31.27
CA ALA A 15 21.01 -8.73 -32.23
C ALA A 15 21.38 -7.24 -32.11
N GLU A 16 20.44 -6.39 -31.71
CA GLU A 16 20.65 -4.95 -31.50
C GLU A 16 21.70 -4.66 -30.41
N ALA A 17 21.92 -5.58 -29.48
CA ALA A 17 22.93 -5.43 -28.44
C ALA A 17 24.35 -5.24 -29.00
N ARG A 18 24.62 -5.70 -30.24
CA ARG A 18 25.93 -5.56 -30.89
C ARG A 18 26.16 -4.14 -31.43
N GLU A 19 25.11 -3.37 -31.57
CA GLU A 19 25.18 -1.98 -32.03
C GLU A 19 24.93 -1.00 -30.89
N PHE A 20 24.49 -1.50 -29.73
CA PHE A 20 24.25 -0.67 -28.55
C PHE A 20 25.57 -0.27 -27.91
N ASP A 21 25.88 1.02 -27.94
CA ASP A 21 27.09 1.59 -27.34
C ASP A 21 26.78 2.93 -26.67
N PRO A 22 26.37 2.93 -25.38
CA PRO A 22 26.07 4.15 -24.63
C PRO A 22 27.39 4.85 -24.24
N ALA A 23 28.03 5.52 -25.18
CA ALA A 23 29.34 6.13 -25.03
C ALA A 23 29.35 7.25 -23.98
N ASP A 24 28.22 7.92 -23.79
CA ASP A 24 28.07 9.04 -22.84
C ASP A 24 27.57 8.59 -21.45
N PHE A 25 27.50 7.27 -21.20
CA PHE A 25 27.24 6.76 -19.85
C PHE A 25 28.42 7.06 -18.93
N ASP A 26 28.15 7.86 -17.92
CA ASP A 26 29.11 8.26 -16.89
C ASP A 26 28.54 7.95 -15.49
N ALA A 27 29.07 6.91 -14.86
CA ALA A 27 28.61 6.44 -13.56
C ALA A 27 28.83 7.47 -12.43
N ASP A 28 29.94 8.25 -12.51
CA ASP A 28 30.22 9.30 -11.52
C ASP A 28 29.28 10.48 -11.67
N GLN A 29 28.91 10.88 -12.89
CA GLN A 29 27.90 11.93 -13.10
C GLN A 29 26.52 11.51 -12.59
N ILE A 30 26.13 10.24 -12.80
CA ILE A 30 24.86 9.70 -12.29
C ILE A 30 24.87 9.72 -10.76
N ALA A 31 25.95 9.24 -10.13
CA ALA A 31 26.05 9.22 -8.67
C ALA A 31 26.12 10.63 -8.07
N ALA A 32 26.84 11.56 -8.71
CA ALA A 32 26.88 12.96 -8.31
C ALA A 32 25.49 13.62 -8.38
N LEU A 33 24.75 13.42 -9.49
CA LEU A 33 23.40 13.95 -9.64
C LEU A 33 22.44 13.40 -8.57
N ALA A 34 22.50 12.10 -8.29
CA ALA A 34 21.69 11.51 -7.23
C ALA A 34 22.00 12.13 -5.87
N LYS A 35 23.27 12.36 -5.56
CA LYS A 35 23.70 13.04 -4.33
C LYS A 35 23.25 14.49 -4.27
N ASP A 36 23.42 15.23 -5.35
CA ASP A 36 22.95 16.63 -5.47
C ASP A 36 21.43 16.72 -5.33
N GLY A 37 20.70 15.69 -5.78
CA GLY A 37 19.26 15.55 -5.58
C GLY A 37 18.83 15.10 -4.16
N GLY A 38 19.78 14.95 -3.24
CA GLY A 38 19.51 14.52 -1.86
C GLY A 38 19.19 13.03 -1.71
N MET A 39 19.40 12.22 -2.76
CA MET A 39 19.12 10.78 -2.72
C MET A 39 20.13 10.04 -1.86
N ARG A 40 19.73 8.90 -1.29
CA ARG A 40 20.53 8.08 -0.38
C ARG A 40 20.99 6.76 -0.99
N SER A 41 20.35 6.37 -2.11
CA SER A 41 20.66 5.14 -2.83
C SER A 41 20.36 5.29 -4.31
N ILE A 42 20.97 4.40 -5.11
CA ILE A 42 20.64 4.18 -6.51
C ILE A 42 20.28 2.71 -6.65
N VAL A 43 19.14 2.40 -7.29
CA VAL A 43 18.75 1.04 -7.69
C VAL A 43 18.90 0.94 -9.19
N PHE A 44 19.87 0.13 -9.64
CA PHE A 44 20.20 -0.01 -11.05
C PHE A 44 19.58 -1.27 -11.65
N THR A 45 19.03 -1.16 -12.86
CA THR A 45 18.47 -2.29 -13.59
C THR A 45 19.59 -3.20 -14.09
N SER A 46 19.88 -4.28 -13.36
CA SER A 46 20.89 -5.26 -13.73
C SER A 46 20.46 -6.14 -14.92
N LYS A 47 19.18 -6.51 -14.94
CA LYS A 47 18.52 -7.24 -16.03
C LYS A 47 17.04 -6.86 -16.06
N HIS A 48 16.49 -6.52 -17.23
CA HIS A 48 15.06 -6.33 -17.44
C HIS A 48 14.42 -7.56 -18.10
N HIS A 49 13.15 -7.49 -18.49
CA HIS A 49 12.38 -8.64 -19.02
C HIS A 49 12.93 -9.22 -20.33
N ASP A 50 13.62 -8.42 -21.12
CA ASP A 50 14.28 -8.87 -22.36
C ASP A 50 15.46 -9.81 -22.12
N GLY A 51 15.94 -9.91 -20.87
CA GLY A 51 17.01 -10.81 -20.47
C GLY A 51 18.42 -10.24 -20.67
N PHE A 52 18.57 -8.99 -21.17
CA PHE A 52 19.88 -8.39 -21.37
C PHE A 52 20.55 -8.05 -20.03
N CYS A 53 21.69 -8.69 -19.75
CA CYS A 53 22.43 -8.49 -18.51
C CYS A 53 23.38 -7.29 -18.63
N MET A 54 23.22 -6.28 -17.79
CA MET A 54 24.09 -5.10 -17.73
C MET A 54 25.36 -5.35 -16.88
N PHE A 55 25.75 -6.62 -16.71
CA PHE A 55 26.87 -7.08 -15.87
C PHE A 55 27.61 -8.27 -16.48
N ASP A 56 28.81 -8.54 -15.98
CA ASP A 56 29.60 -9.72 -16.37
C ASP A 56 29.00 -10.98 -15.74
N THR A 57 28.29 -11.76 -16.55
CA THR A 57 27.68 -13.03 -16.14
C THR A 57 28.29 -14.22 -16.86
N LYS A 58 28.37 -15.36 -16.17
CA LYS A 58 28.79 -16.65 -16.75
C LYS A 58 27.58 -17.49 -17.20
N THR A 59 26.36 -17.05 -16.90
CA THR A 59 25.12 -17.81 -17.14
C THR A 59 24.63 -17.69 -18.58
N THR A 60 24.96 -16.58 -19.26
CA THR A 60 24.57 -16.31 -20.64
C THR A 60 25.59 -15.43 -21.35
N THR A 61 25.60 -15.48 -22.67
CA THR A 61 26.36 -14.54 -23.52
C THR A 61 25.55 -13.29 -23.86
N TYR A 62 24.26 -13.23 -23.46
CA TYR A 62 23.41 -12.07 -23.70
C TYR A 62 23.63 -11.02 -22.59
N SER A 63 24.79 -10.37 -22.70
CA SER A 63 25.21 -9.36 -21.71
C SER A 63 26.01 -8.22 -22.35
N SER A 64 26.07 -7.10 -21.66
CA SER A 64 26.82 -5.91 -22.07
C SER A 64 28.30 -6.23 -22.26
N VAL A 65 28.88 -7.05 -21.39
CA VAL A 65 30.32 -7.45 -21.47
C VAL A 65 30.59 -8.37 -22.67
N ALA A 66 29.67 -9.28 -22.99
CA ALA A 66 29.90 -10.26 -24.06
C ALA A 66 29.50 -9.74 -25.45
N MET A 67 28.45 -8.93 -25.57
CA MET A 67 27.87 -8.56 -26.87
C MET A 67 28.15 -7.13 -27.32
N MET A 68 28.23 -6.17 -26.40
CA MET A 68 28.44 -4.78 -26.78
C MET A 68 29.86 -4.53 -27.30
N PRO A 69 30.04 -3.56 -28.21
CA PRO A 69 31.37 -3.18 -28.69
C PRO A 69 32.31 -2.69 -27.59
N SER A 70 31.79 -2.02 -26.58
CA SER A 70 32.55 -1.45 -25.47
C SER A 70 32.92 -2.46 -24.39
N HIS A 71 32.26 -3.64 -24.35
CA HIS A 71 32.46 -4.68 -23.32
C HIS A 71 32.36 -4.17 -21.87
N ARG A 72 31.50 -3.16 -21.62
CA ARG A 72 31.40 -2.52 -20.32
C ARG A 72 30.53 -3.32 -19.33
N ASP A 73 30.94 -3.29 -18.07
CA ASP A 73 30.18 -3.82 -16.93
C ASP A 73 29.56 -2.64 -16.18
N PHE A 74 28.34 -2.27 -16.55
CA PHE A 74 27.66 -1.08 -16.01
C PHE A 74 27.32 -1.23 -14.53
N VAL A 75 27.01 -2.45 -14.07
CA VAL A 75 26.75 -2.71 -12.65
C VAL A 75 28.01 -2.44 -11.84
N ARG A 76 29.18 -2.86 -12.32
CA ARG A 76 30.45 -2.61 -11.66
C ARG A 76 30.80 -1.13 -11.62
N GLU A 77 30.67 -0.46 -12.74
CA GLU A 77 30.99 0.96 -12.84
C GLU A 77 30.14 1.79 -11.88
N LEU A 78 28.82 1.54 -11.84
CA LEU A 78 27.89 2.30 -11.00
C LEU A 78 28.00 1.92 -9.51
N SER A 79 28.25 0.63 -9.18
CA SER A 79 28.50 0.23 -7.79
C SER A 79 29.71 0.94 -7.19
N GLN A 80 30.81 1.03 -7.97
CA GLN A 80 32.02 1.74 -7.56
C GLN A 80 31.81 3.25 -7.47
N ALA A 81 31.03 3.84 -8.38
CA ALA A 81 30.67 5.27 -8.29
C ALA A 81 29.83 5.56 -7.05
N CYS A 82 28.85 4.73 -6.73
CA CYS A 82 28.05 4.85 -5.50
C CYS A 82 28.96 4.81 -4.25
N GLU A 83 29.92 3.89 -4.19
CA GLU A 83 30.88 3.82 -3.10
C GLU A 83 31.69 5.12 -2.97
N ARG A 84 32.25 5.65 -4.07
CA ARG A 84 32.99 6.92 -4.08
C ARG A 84 32.17 8.12 -3.60
N HIS A 85 30.89 8.15 -3.97
CA HIS A 85 29.98 9.24 -3.62
C HIS A 85 29.26 9.04 -2.27
N GLY A 86 29.45 7.91 -1.58
CA GLY A 86 28.82 7.58 -0.30
C GLY A 86 27.33 7.30 -0.43
N LEU A 87 26.90 6.76 -1.55
CA LEU A 87 25.54 6.30 -1.81
C LEU A 87 25.44 4.78 -1.60
N ARG A 88 24.28 4.30 -1.15
CA ARG A 88 23.97 2.88 -1.16
C ARG A 88 23.66 2.44 -2.59
N PHE A 89 24.05 1.21 -2.92
CA PHE A 89 23.78 0.64 -4.22
C PHE A 89 22.83 -0.53 -4.12
N GLY A 90 21.74 -0.48 -4.87
CA GLY A 90 20.76 -1.55 -5.01
C GLY A 90 20.62 -2.00 -6.45
N LEU A 91 19.98 -3.14 -6.66
CA LEU A 91 19.80 -3.74 -7.98
C LEU A 91 18.32 -4.08 -8.21
N TYR A 92 17.82 -3.72 -9.39
CA TYR A 92 16.59 -4.26 -9.93
C TYR A 92 16.91 -5.52 -10.76
N PHE A 93 16.11 -6.55 -10.60
CA PHE A 93 16.25 -7.82 -11.29
C PHE A 93 14.90 -8.38 -11.73
N SER A 94 14.69 -8.52 -13.04
CA SER A 94 13.49 -9.17 -13.57
C SER A 94 13.57 -10.68 -13.39
N LEU A 95 12.54 -11.27 -12.81
CA LEU A 95 12.39 -12.72 -12.68
C LEU A 95 12.07 -13.39 -14.01
N ILE A 96 11.33 -12.70 -14.90
CA ILE A 96 11.10 -13.17 -16.27
C ILE A 96 12.29 -12.82 -17.17
N ASP A 97 12.49 -13.64 -18.20
CA ASP A 97 13.56 -13.48 -19.18
C ASP A 97 13.07 -13.99 -20.54
N TRP A 98 12.79 -13.06 -21.44
CA TRP A 98 12.24 -13.38 -22.77
C TRP A 98 13.28 -13.96 -23.74
N ASN A 99 14.54 -13.95 -23.39
CA ASN A 99 15.63 -14.53 -24.18
C ASN A 99 16.01 -15.94 -23.71
N TYR A 100 15.72 -16.30 -22.46
CA TYR A 100 16.08 -17.59 -21.90
C TYR A 100 15.29 -18.73 -22.54
N PRO A 101 15.94 -19.77 -23.14
CA PRO A 101 15.24 -20.79 -23.94
C PRO A 101 14.22 -21.65 -23.18
N HIS A 102 14.37 -21.78 -21.86
CA HIS A 102 13.46 -22.55 -21.00
C HIS A 102 12.48 -21.67 -20.22
N ALA A 103 12.40 -20.38 -20.53
CA ALA A 103 11.38 -19.49 -20.00
C ALA A 103 10.05 -19.67 -20.75
N TYR A 104 8.97 -19.16 -20.17
CA TYR A 104 7.74 -19.02 -20.93
C TYR A 104 7.96 -18.08 -22.13
N PRO A 105 7.28 -18.33 -23.25
CA PRO A 105 7.31 -17.41 -24.39
C PRO A 105 6.92 -15.99 -23.97
N ILE A 106 7.36 -15.00 -24.75
CA ILE A 106 6.97 -13.61 -24.55
C ILE A 106 5.47 -13.50 -24.44
N SER A 107 4.99 -13.03 -23.30
CA SER A 107 3.60 -12.74 -23.06
C SER A 107 3.41 -11.27 -22.68
N SER A 108 2.20 -10.75 -22.88
CA SER A 108 1.81 -9.44 -22.36
C SER A 108 1.47 -9.49 -20.88
N HIS A 109 1.56 -10.65 -20.24
CA HIS A 109 1.25 -10.87 -18.84
C HIS A 109 2.51 -10.88 -18.01
N ASN A 110 2.52 -10.03 -16.99
CA ASN A 110 3.63 -9.88 -16.06
C ASN A 110 3.69 -11.01 -15.01
N ALA A 111 2.71 -11.92 -15.02
CA ALA A 111 2.55 -13.00 -14.06
C ALA A 111 2.88 -14.38 -14.64
N ASP A 112 3.75 -14.45 -15.64
CA ASP A 112 4.19 -15.71 -16.23
C ASP A 112 4.90 -16.58 -15.17
N PHE A 113 4.57 -17.87 -15.14
CA PHE A 113 5.19 -18.82 -14.23
C PHE A 113 6.68 -18.98 -14.55
N ILE A 114 7.49 -19.09 -13.49
CA ILE A 114 8.92 -19.37 -13.61
C ILE A 114 9.13 -20.88 -13.56
N THR A 115 9.63 -21.45 -14.68
CA THR A 115 9.94 -22.89 -14.75
C THR A 115 11.07 -23.25 -13.76
N PRO A 116 11.19 -24.52 -13.34
CA PRO A 116 12.29 -24.93 -12.47
C PRO A 116 13.68 -24.60 -13.05
N GLU A 117 13.89 -24.80 -14.35
CA GLU A 117 15.15 -24.48 -15.04
C GLU A 117 15.42 -22.98 -15.05
N HIS A 118 14.39 -22.17 -15.27
CA HIS A 118 14.49 -20.72 -15.24
C HIS A 118 14.78 -20.21 -13.81
N HIS A 119 14.20 -20.85 -12.81
CA HIS A 119 14.46 -20.53 -11.41
C HIS A 119 15.93 -20.75 -11.03
N GLU A 120 16.54 -21.90 -11.42
CA GLU A 120 17.97 -22.16 -11.20
C GLU A 120 18.86 -21.17 -11.95
N PHE A 121 18.48 -20.78 -13.17
CA PHE A 121 19.17 -19.73 -13.92
C PHE A 121 19.12 -18.38 -13.18
N ASN A 122 17.97 -17.96 -12.69
CA ASN A 122 17.81 -16.74 -11.89
C ASN A 122 18.65 -16.80 -10.61
N LYS A 123 18.65 -17.91 -9.89
CA LYS A 123 19.48 -18.10 -8.67
C LYS A 123 20.95 -17.92 -8.96
N ALA A 124 21.44 -18.50 -10.07
CA ALA A 124 22.84 -18.36 -10.47
C ALA A 124 23.22 -16.90 -10.75
N GLN A 125 22.37 -16.14 -11.45
CA GLN A 125 22.59 -14.71 -11.72
C GLN A 125 22.54 -13.87 -10.44
N VAL A 126 21.58 -14.12 -9.56
CA VAL A 126 21.47 -13.44 -8.26
C VAL A 126 22.72 -13.71 -7.41
N MET A 127 23.23 -14.94 -7.40
CA MET A 127 24.47 -15.27 -6.71
C MET A 127 25.67 -14.45 -7.26
N GLU A 128 25.81 -14.36 -8.59
CA GLU A 128 26.88 -13.54 -9.21
C GLU A 128 26.76 -12.06 -8.80
N LEU A 129 25.56 -11.50 -8.82
CA LEU A 129 25.31 -10.11 -8.45
C LEU A 129 25.64 -9.83 -6.98
N LEU A 130 25.29 -10.74 -6.07
CA LEU A 130 25.55 -10.57 -4.64
C LEU A 130 27.00 -10.83 -4.25
N THR A 131 27.78 -11.58 -5.07
CA THR A 131 29.17 -11.94 -4.71
C THR A 131 30.22 -11.06 -5.39
N ASN A 132 29.90 -10.45 -6.55
CA ASN A 132 30.93 -9.80 -7.37
C ASN A 132 30.91 -8.26 -7.35
N TYR A 133 29.90 -7.63 -6.79
CA TYR A 133 29.64 -6.19 -6.96
C TYR A 133 29.64 -5.39 -5.66
N GLY A 134 30.20 -5.95 -4.58
CA GLY A 134 30.28 -5.30 -3.27
C GLY A 134 28.95 -5.36 -2.50
N PRO A 135 28.77 -4.50 -1.50
CA PRO A 135 27.54 -4.47 -0.70
C PRO A 135 26.35 -4.01 -1.52
N ILE A 136 25.29 -4.81 -1.55
CA ILE A 136 24.01 -4.49 -2.20
C ILE A 136 23.01 -4.14 -1.11
N SER A 137 22.47 -2.91 -1.13
CA SER A 137 21.55 -2.43 -0.11
C SER A 137 20.15 -2.99 -0.26
N GLU A 138 19.71 -3.20 -1.50
CA GLU A 138 18.41 -3.77 -1.81
C GLU A 138 18.44 -4.53 -3.14
N LEU A 139 17.72 -5.65 -3.19
CA LEU A 139 17.48 -6.41 -4.41
C LEU A 139 15.99 -6.32 -4.75
N TRP A 140 15.72 -5.59 -5.82
CA TRP A 140 14.39 -5.28 -6.28
C TRP A 140 13.95 -6.29 -7.34
N PHE A 141 13.34 -7.40 -6.91
CA PHE A 141 12.73 -8.38 -7.80
C PHE A 141 11.49 -7.82 -8.47
N ASP A 142 11.24 -8.22 -9.70
CA ASP A 142 10.06 -7.81 -10.43
C ASP A 142 9.59 -8.89 -11.40
N MET A 143 8.26 -8.95 -11.60
CA MET A 143 7.59 -9.78 -12.60
C MET A 143 7.74 -11.30 -12.35
N GLY A 144 6.82 -12.05 -12.93
CA GLY A 144 6.77 -13.50 -12.81
C GLY A 144 6.04 -13.99 -11.55
N SER A 145 5.37 -15.13 -11.69
CA SER A 145 4.70 -15.83 -10.59
C SER A 145 5.56 -16.97 -10.09
N LEU A 146 6.17 -16.77 -8.93
CA LEU A 146 6.94 -17.82 -8.25
C LEU A 146 6.03 -18.71 -7.40
N GLN A 147 6.38 -19.99 -7.32
CA GLN A 147 5.85 -20.87 -6.30
C GLN A 147 6.41 -20.46 -4.92
N PRO A 148 5.71 -20.72 -3.80
CA PRO A 148 6.20 -20.36 -2.47
C PRO A 148 7.60 -20.86 -2.16
N GLN A 149 7.93 -22.07 -2.62
CA GLN A 149 9.26 -22.63 -2.45
C GLN A 149 10.34 -21.85 -3.24
N GLN A 150 10.03 -21.38 -4.45
CA GLN A 150 10.97 -20.61 -5.28
C GLN A 150 11.24 -19.23 -4.65
N SER A 151 10.19 -18.55 -4.12
CA SER A 151 10.38 -17.28 -3.41
C SER A 151 11.23 -17.47 -2.16
N ARG A 152 10.97 -18.53 -1.38
CA ARG A 152 11.78 -18.86 -0.20
C ARG A 152 13.25 -19.05 -0.57
N GLU A 153 13.53 -19.87 -1.58
CA GLU A 153 14.91 -20.17 -2.01
C GLU A 153 15.68 -18.92 -2.44
N LEU A 154 15.05 -18.01 -3.17
CA LEU A 154 15.66 -16.73 -3.55
C LEU A 154 15.87 -15.82 -2.34
N TYR A 155 14.88 -15.73 -1.46
CA TYR A 155 15.00 -14.93 -0.23
C TYR A 155 16.14 -15.45 0.66
N ASP A 156 16.14 -16.76 0.94
CA ASP A 156 17.17 -17.40 1.77
C ASP A 156 18.56 -17.23 1.15
N LEU A 157 18.71 -17.39 -0.19
CA LEU A 157 19.97 -17.15 -0.92
C LEU A 157 20.48 -15.71 -0.71
N VAL A 158 19.62 -14.72 -0.80
CA VAL A 158 20.01 -13.31 -0.57
C VAL A 158 20.48 -13.14 0.87
N LYS A 159 19.74 -13.66 1.84
CA LYS A 159 20.06 -13.51 3.26
C LYS A 159 21.29 -14.29 3.70
N GLU A 160 21.59 -15.41 3.05
CA GLU A 160 22.81 -16.19 3.30
C GLU A 160 24.06 -15.46 2.82
N ILE A 161 24.01 -14.81 1.64
CA ILE A 161 25.17 -14.13 1.05
C ILE A 161 25.33 -12.73 1.63
N GLN A 162 24.25 -11.97 1.71
CA GLN A 162 24.24 -10.58 2.22
C GLN A 162 23.04 -10.37 3.16
N PRO A 163 23.18 -10.64 4.47
CA PRO A 163 22.06 -10.54 5.44
C PRO A 163 21.40 -9.16 5.49
N ASP A 164 22.18 -8.11 5.24
CA ASP A 164 21.71 -6.71 5.27
C ASP A 164 21.05 -6.25 3.96
N CYS A 165 21.11 -7.05 2.89
CA CYS A 165 20.44 -6.75 1.63
C CYS A 165 18.93 -6.88 1.81
N MET A 166 18.19 -5.81 1.54
CA MET A 166 16.74 -5.76 1.66
C MET A 166 16.08 -6.34 0.40
N VAL A 167 15.10 -7.21 0.58
CA VAL A 167 14.38 -7.87 -0.52
C VAL A 167 13.03 -7.23 -0.74
N SER A 168 12.72 -6.87 -2.00
CA SER A 168 11.45 -6.22 -2.36
C SER A 168 10.25 -7.17 -2.31
N GLY A 169 9.08 -6.63 -2.01
CA GLY A 169 7.83 -7.38 -1.92
C GLY A 169 7.36 -8.04 -3.23
N ARG A 170 7.90 -7.63 -4.38
CA ARG A 170 7.56 -8.27 -5.66
C ARG A 170 8.20 -9.64 -5.88
N LEU A 171 9.03 -10.12 -4.95
CA LEU A 171 9.42 -11.53 -4.90
C LEU A 171 8.21 -12.44 -4.64
N GLY A 172 7.18 -11.90 -3.97
CA GLY A 172 5.92 -12.60 -3.74
C GLY A 172 5.95 -13.61 -2.60
N ASN A 173 4.79 -14.23 -2.34
CA ASN A 173 4.58 -15.28 -1.34
C ASN A 173 4.99 -14.88 0.09
N ASP A 174 4.95 -13.57 0.39
CA ASP A 174 5.33 -12.98 1.70
C ASP A 174 6.80 -13.16 2.11
N PHE A 175 7.69 -13.44 1.15
CA PHE A 175 9.14 -13.47 1.36
C PHE A 175 9.76 -12.13 0.97
N TYR A 176 9.75 -11.15 1.89
CA TYR A 176 10.30 -9.81 1.64
C TYR A 176 10.65 -9.08 2.95
N ASP A 177 11.43 -8.01 2.83
CA ASP A 177 11.77 -7.12 3.94
C ASP A 177 11.00 -5.79 3.87
N PHE A 178 10.57 -5.36 2.69
CA PHE A 178 9.75 -4.18 2.49
C PHE A 178 8.69 -4.39 1.41
N ALA A 179 7.49 -3.89 1.68
CA ALA A 179 6.40 -3.92 0.74
C ALA A 179 6.63 -2.94 -0.43
N VAL A 180 6.11 -3.27 -1.60
CA VAL A 180 6.16 -2.39 -2.78
C VAL A 180 4.76 -2.09 -3.25
N MET A 181 4.45 -0.81 -3.44
CA MET A 181 3.16 -0.40 -4.01
C MET A 181 3.11 -0.72 -5.51
N ALA A 182 1.91 -0.76 -6.08
CA ALA A 182 1.76 -0.81 -7.52
C ALA A 182 2.40 0.42 -8.17
N ASP A 183 2.80 0.31 -9.43
CA ASP A 183 3.53 1.34 -10.17
C ASP A 183 2.85 2.71 -10.09
N ASN A 184 3.61 3.73 -9.70
CA ASN A 184 3.10 5.10 -9.52
C ASN A 184 1.89 5.21 -8.56
N ARG A 185 1.76 4.31 -7.58
CA ARG A 185 0.66 4.28 -6.61
C ARG A 185 1.15 4.59 -5.20
N LEU A 186 0.25 5.17 -4.43
CA LEU A 186 0.42 5.49 -3.02
C LEU A 186 -0.64 4.75 -2.20
N PRO A 187 -0.35 4.36 -0.96
CA PRO A 187 -1.38 3.85 -0.06
C PRO A 187 -2.31 5.00 0.36
N GLU A 188 -3.55 4.65 0.69
CA GLU A 188 -4.53 5.63 1.18
C GLU A 188 -4.28 6.08 2.63
N SER A 189 -3.42 5.35 3.35
CA SER A 189 -3.04 5.62 4.74
C SER A 189 -1.65 5.09 5.03
N ALA A 190 -1.05 5.52 6.15
CA ALA A 190 0.24 5.00 6.60
C ALA A 190 0.18 3.48 6.82
N LEU A 191 1.18 2.77 6.32
CA LEU A 191 1.35 1.34 6.54
C LEU A 191 2.24 1.11 7.77
N GLN A 192 2.01 -0.01 8.46
CA GLN A 192 2.82 -0.37 9.63
C GLN A 192 4.10 -1.16 9.26
N ALA A 193 4.16 -1.74 8.06
CA ALA A 193 5.35 -2.39 7.54
C ALA A 193 6.24 -1.39 6.79
N PRO A 194 7.56 -1.61 6.70
CA PRO A 194 8.42 -0.87 5.78
C PRO A 194 7.91 -1.00 4.35
N TRP A 195 7.89 0.10 3.60
CA TRP A 195 7.40 0.08 2.23
C TRP A 195 8.09 1.11 1.33
N GLN A 196 8.02 0.88 0.04
CA GLN A 196 8.60 1.72 -0.98
C GLN A 196 7.59 1.97 -2.11
N SER A 197 7.54 3.21 -2.60
CA SER A 197 6.82 3.58 -3.81
C SER A 197 7.81 3.79 -4.94
N ALA A 198 7.75 2.93 -5.96
CA ALA A 198 8.46 3.14 -7.20
C ALA A 198 7.61 4.03 -8.12
N ALA A 199 8.17 5.13 -8.56
CA ALA A 199 7.52 6.09 -9.46
C ALA A 199 8.45 6.53 -10.57
N SER A 200 7.90 6.64 -11.78
CA SER A 200 8.62 7.16 -12.93
C SER A 200 8.54 8.69 -13.01
N MET A 201 9.50 9.31 -13.68
CA MET A 201 9.45 10.75 -13.96
C MET A 201 8.19 11.10 -14.75
N PHE A 202 7.79 10.25 -15.69
CA PHE A 202 6.57 10.37 -16.47
C PHE A 202 5.74 9.08 -16.33
N PRO A 203 4.45 9.16 -15.97
CA PRO A 203 3.62 7.98 -15.69
C PRO A 203 3.45 7.04 -16.89
N GLU A 204 3.70 7.51 -18.11
CA GLU A 204 3.56 6.73 -19.33
C GLU A 204 4.77 5.83 -19.63
N THR A 205 5.88 5.99 -18.91
CA THR A 205 7.12 5.26 -19.24
C THR A 205 8.12 5.17 -18.10
N TRP A 206 8.79 4.03 -18.02
CA TRP A 206 9.97 3.78 -17.17
C TRP A 206 11.30 4.04 -17.89
N SER A 207 11.25 4.24 -19.20
CA SER A 207 12.44 4.41 -20.04
C SER A 207 12.37 5.67 -20.88
N TYR A 208 13.51 6.05 -21.45
CA TYR A 208 13.60 7.19 -22.36
C TYR A 208 12.67 7.05 -23.57
N ARG A 209 12.03 8.16 -23.94
CA ARG A 209 11.31 8.36 -25.19
C ARG A 209 11.69 9.71 -25.80
N SER A 210 12.17 9.69 -27.03
CA SER A 210 12.53 10.95 -27.74
C SER A 210 11.33 11.88 -27.94
N TRP A 211 10.13 11.32 -28.04
CA TRP A 211 8.86 12.05 -28.24
C TRP A 211 8.10 12.34 -26.95
N GLN A 212 8.72 12.14 -25.78
CA GLN A 212 8.07 12.41 -24.49
C GLN A 212 7.74 13.90 -24.38
N GLU A 213 6.47 14.23 -24.17
CA GLU A 213 6.05 15.58 -23.76
C GLU A 213 6.45 15.81 -22.31
N ARG A 214 7.31 16.81 -22.06
CA ARG A 214 7.92 17.01 -20.74
C ARG A 214 7.26 18.14 -19.94
N GLY A 215 6.61 19.11 -20.61
CA GLY A 215 6.06 20.29 -19.94
C GLY A 215 7.16 21.21 -19.39
N SER A 216 6.87 21.93 -18.32
CA SER A 216 7.86 22.75 -17.63
C SER A 216 8.61 21.96 -16.56
N VAL A 217 9.84 22.34 -16.30
CA VAL A 217 10.67 21.75 -15.24
C VAL A 217 10.05 22.05 -13.88
N GLU A 218 9.52 23.26 -13.70
CA GLU A 218 8.93 23.74 -12.45
C GLU A 218 7.68 22.91 -12.06
N ASP A 219 6.80 22.64 -13.02
CA ASP A 219 5.60 21.84 -12.78
C ASP A 219 5.95 20.40 -12.42
N LYS A 220 6.93 19.83 -13.14
CA LYS A 220 7.41 18.47 -12.88
C LYS A 220 8.11 18.36 -11.52
N TYR A 221 8.91 19.34 -11.18
CA TYR A 221 9.52 19.47 -9.86
C TYR A 221 8.46 19.52 -8.76
N ALA A 222 7.47 20.40 -8.90
CA ALA A 222 6.38 20.53 -7.95
C ALA A 222 5.59 19.20 -7.78
N GLU A 223 5.34 18.48 -8.88
CA GLU A 223 4.70 17.16 -8.87
C GLU A 223 5.52 16.15 -8.07
N LYS A 224 6.83 16.04 -8.37
CA LYS A 224 7.70 15.02 -7.76
C LYS A 224 8.03 15.34 -6.31
N LEU A 225 8.20 16.61 -5.97
CA LEU A 225 8.37 17.04 -4.58
C LEU A 225 7.13 16.70 -3.73
N ARG A 226 5.93 16.98 -4.22
CA ARG A 226 4.69 16.63 -3.50
C ARG A 226 4.51 15.14 -3.37
N THR A 227 4.92 14.36 -4.38
CA THR A 227 4.91 12.89 -4.30
C THR A 227 5.90 12.38 -3.25
N LEU A 228 7.13 12.90 -3.21
CA LEU A 228 8.11 12.58 -2.18
C LEU A 228 7.55 12.83 -0.77
N ILE A 229 6.98 14.01 -0.55
CA ILE A 229 6.40 14.41 0.73
C ILE A 229 5.25 13.47 1.12
N ASN A 230 4.36 13.16 0.19
CA ASN A 230 3.24 12.26 0.42
C ASN A 230 3.73 10.85 0.83
N VAL A 231 4.69 10.29 0.09
CA VAL A 231 5.28 8.97 0.41
C VAL A 231 5.86 8.96 1.83
N VAL A 232 6.69 9.96 2.16
CA VAL A 232 7.36 10.04 3.47
C VAL A 232 6.35 10.27 4.60
N ALA A 233 5.35 11.13 4.38
CA ALA A 233 4.30 11.38 5.38
C ALA A 233 3.45 10.15 5.69
N HIS A 234 3.43 9.16 4.80
CA HIS A 234 2.80 7.86 5.00
C HIS A 234 3.78 6.77 5.48
N GLY A 235 5.02 7.14 5.81
CA GLY A 235 6.04 6.22 6.34
C GLY A 235 6.78 5.40 5.28
N GLY A 236 6.72 5.80 4.01
CA GLY A 236 7.36 5.09 2.90
C GLY A 236 8.70 5.69 2.47
N ASN A 237 9.35 4.95 1.59
CA ASN A 237 10.53 5.39 0.85
C ASN A 237 10.16 5.66 -0.60
N TYR A 238 10.65 6.77 -1.15
CA TYR A 238 10.38 7.17 -2.53
C TYR A 238 11.51 6.74 -3.45
N LEU A 239 11.21 5.90 -4.45
CA LEU A 239 12.13 5.47 -5.50
C LEU A 239 11.74 6.15 -6.81
N LEU A 240 12.44 7.22 -7.17
CA LEU A 240 12.19 7.98 -8.41
C LEU A 240 13.07 7.45 -9.55
N ASN A 241 12.41 6.94 -10.59
CA ASN A 241 13.07 6.45 -11.80
C ASN A 241 13.33 7.57 -12.80
N ILE A 242 14.51 7.54 -13.42
CA ILE A 242 14.87 8.32 -14.60
C ILE A 242 15.13 7.40 -15.80
N GLY A 243 14.99 7.93 -17.02
CA GLY A 243 15.24 7.21 -18.26
C GLY A 243 16.42 7.81 -19.03
N PRO A 244 17.67 7.34 -18.87
CA PRO A 244 18.79 7.82 -19.67
C PRO A 244 18.54 7.64 -21.16
N ALA A 245 19.09 8.55 -21.98
CA ALA A 245 19.03 8.45 -23.44
C ALA A 245 19.81 7.25 -23.96
N SER A 246 19.65 6.91 -25.24
CA SER A 246 20.28 5.74 -25.85
C SER A 246 21.81 5.80 -25.89
N ASP A 247 22.37 7.00 -25.85
CA ASP A 247 23.82 7.24 -25.73
C ASP A 247 24.34 7.11 -24.29
N GLY A 248 23.45 6.87 -23.31
CA GLY A 248 23.77 6.76 -21.89
C GLY A 248 23.72 8.07 -21.12
N SER A 249 23.52 9.21 -21.80
CA SER A 249 23.44 10.52 -21.15
C SER A 249 22.18 10.68 -20.32
N ILE A 250 22.27 11.47 -19.24
CA ILE A 250 21.10 11.85 -18.43
C ILE A 250 20.33 12.95 -19.16
N VAL A 251 19.03 12.80 -19.28
CA VAL A 251 18.16 13.82 -19.90
C VAL A 251 18.24 15.12 -19.09
N PRO A 252 18.63 16.27 -19.71
CA PRO A 252 18.83 17.53 -18.97
C PRO A 252 17.61 17.99 -18.19
N PHE A 253 16.41 17.77 -18.71
CA PHE A 253 15.16 18.06 -18.03
C PHE A 253 15.01 17.29 -16.70
N GLU A 254 15.29 15.99 -16.73
CA GLU A 254 15.19 15.13 -15.54
C GLU A 254 16.28 15.48 -14.51
N ALA A 255 17.50 15.79 -14.99
CA ALA A 255 18.58 16.24 -14.15
C ALA A 255 18.24 17.54 -13.41
N GLU A 256 17.59 18.51 -14.08
CA GLU A 256 17.23 19.78 -13.44
C GLU A 256 16.10 19.59 -12.40
N VAL A 257 15.09 18.75 -12.69
CA VAL A 257 14.06 18.38 -11.70
C VAL A 257 14.70 17.79 -10.44
N ILE A 258 15.66 16.88 -10.59
CA ILE A 258 16.38 16.28 -9.47
C ILE A 258 17.15 17.33 -8.66
N ARG A 259 17.87 18.25 -9.32
CA ARG A 259 18.60 19.33 -8.62
C ARG A 259 17.67 20.28 -7.87
N LEU A 260 16.48 20.57 -8.43
CA LEU A 260 15.48 21.40 -7.73
C LEU A 260 14.99 20.71 -6.45
N ILE A 261 14.73 19.41 -6.49
CA ILE A 261 14.38 18.60 -5.30
C ILE A 261 15.51 18.68 -4.28
N GLY A 262 16.77 18.53 -4.72
CA GLY A 262 17.94 18.61 -3.85
C GLY A 262 18.06 19.97 -3.16
N ARG A 263 17.90 21.07 -3.88
CA ARG A 263 17.92 22.43 -3.30
C ARG A 263 16.84 22.62 -2.22
N TRP A 264 15.63 22.11 -2.46
CA TRP A 264 14.60 22.15 -1.44
C TRP A 264 14.94 21.30 -0.21
N LEU A 265 15.55 20.12 -0.43
CA LEU A 265 15.98 19.22 0.64
C LEU A 265 17.17 19.77 1.44
N ASP A 266 18.04 20.61 0.87
CA ASP A 266 19.12 21.28 1.60
C ASP A 266 18.55 22.16 2.73
N ASP A 267 17.40 22.81 2.48
CA ASP A 267 16.76 23.68 3.46
C ASP A 267 15.75 22.95 4.36
N ASN A 268 15.12 21.87 3.88
CA ASN A 268 13.97 21.24 4.54
C ASN A 268 14.14 19.73 4.78
N GLY A 269 15.35 19.18 4.55
CA GLY A 269 15.58 17.73 4.64
C GLY A 269 15.33 17.14 6.03
N GLU A 270 15.38 17.95 7.08
CA GLU A 270 15.02 17.50 8.43
C GLU A 270 13.56 17.05 8.56
N ALA A 271 12.66 17.63 7.74
CA ALA A 271 11.24 17.24 7.66
C ALA A 271 11.00 15.96 6.83
N ILE A 272 12.07 15.40 6.22
CA ILE A 272 12.01 14.24 5.33
C ILE A 272 12.83 13.07 5.87
N TYR A 273 14.12 13.30 6.18
CA TYR A 273 15.04 12.23 6.52
C TYR A 273 14.91 11.77 7.97
N GLY A 274 14.62 10.47 8.13
CA GLY A 274 14.52 9.84 9.46
C GLY A 274 13.29 10.31 10.24
N THR A 275 12.27 10.78 9.54
CA THR A 275 10.98 11.12 10.14
C THR A 275 10.07 9.90 10.25
N SER A 276 9.14 9.98 11.18
CA SER A 276 7.99 9.09 11.29
C SER A 276 6.77 9.71 10.59
N PRO A 277 5.78 8.91 10.18
CA PRO A 277 4.53 9.42 9.61
C PRO A 277 3.76 10.25 10.65
N SER A 278 2.72 10.94 10.17
CA SER A 278 1.82 11.73 11.00
C SER A 278 1.32 10.94 12.21
N PRO A 279 1.32 11.52 13.41
CA PRO A 279 0.73 10.90 14.59
C PRO A 279 -0.80 10.86 14.52
N PHE A 280 -1.40 11.60 13.60
CA PHE A 280 -2.84 11.57 13.33
C PHE A 280 -3.14 10.43 12.37
N ARG A 281 -3.85 9.43 12.84
CA ARG A 281 -4.12 8.19 12.08
C ARG A 281 -4.93 8.37 10.79
N ASN A 282 -5.74 9.43 10.72
CA ASN A 282 -6.45 9.85 9.51
C ASN A 282 -5.68 11.00 8.86
N ASN A 283 -4.75 10.70 7.98
CA ASN A 283 -3.87 11.65 7.30
C ASN A 283 -4.54 12.52 6.23
N GLY A 284 -5.84 12.58 6.20
CA GLY A 284 -6.58 13.35 5.21
C GLY A 284 -6.69 14.85 5.56
N PHE A 285 -5.57 15.56 5.66
CA PHE A 285 -5.60 17.01 5.71
C PHE A 285 -5.61 17.56 4.28
N GLU A 286 -6.65 18.27 3.91
CA GLU A 286 -6.76 18.92 2.59
C GLU A 286 -5.66 19.96 2.35
N TRP A 287 -5.14 20.56 3.42
CA TRP A 287 -4.07 21.56 3.37
C TRP A 287 -2.66 20.98 3.18
N GLY A 288 -2.42 19.68 3.45
CA GLY A 288 -1.10 19.09 3.29
C GLY A 288 -0.83 17.84 4.13
N HIS A 289 0.44 17.67 4.48
CA HIS A 289 0.96 16.48 5.14
C HIS A 289 1.70 16.82 6.43
N ILE A 290 1.88 15.83 7.27
CA ILE A 290 2.63 15.94 8.53
C ILE A 290 3.69 14.84 8.58
N THR A 291 4.89 15.22 9.02
CA THR A 291 5.93 14.28 9.44
C THR A 291 6.39 14.63 10.84
N VAL A 292 7.01 13.70 11.55
CA VAL A 292 7.48 13.89 12.92
C VAL A 292 8.90 13.39 13.07
N LYS A 293 9.71 14.14 13.80
CA LYS A 293 11.04 13.69 14.21
C LYS A 293 11.34 14.22 15.61
N ASP A 294 11.63 13.32 16.52
CA ASP A 294 11.90 13.64 17.92
C ASP A 294 10.77 14.49 18.53
N ASN A 295 11.07 15.70 18.95
CA ASN A 295 10.13 16.66 19.55
C ASN A 295 9.61 17.71 18.54
N VAL A 296 9.72 17.46 17.23
CA VAL A 296 9.28 18.40 16.19
C VAL A 296 8.26 17.72 15.27
N MET A 297 7.13 18.39 15.09
CA MET A 297 6.14 18.08 14.08
C MET A 297 6.28 19.08 12.93
N TYR A 298 6.43 18.57 11.70
CA TYR A 298 6.56 19.38 10.50
C TYR A 298 5.23 19.35 9.74
N LEU A 299 4.68 20.53 9.48
CA LEU A 299 3.50 20.71 8.62
C LEU A 299 4.00 21.10 7.23
N LEU A 300 3.74 20.27 6.24
CA LEU A 300 4.17 20.46 4.85
C LEU A 300 2.94 20.88 4.02
N LEU A 301 2.91 22.12 3.56
CA LEU A 301 1.73 22.74 2.93
C LEU A 301 1.64 22.35 1.45
N THR A 302 1.23 21.13 1.17
CA THR A 302 1.17 20.55 -0.18
C THR A 302 -0.20 20.64 -0.85
N GLY A 303 -1.23 20.98 -0.10
CA GLY A 303 -2.63 20.90 -0.52
C GLY A 303 -3.30 22.25 -0.77
N VAL A 304 -4.57 22.35 -0.37
CA VAL A 304 -5.42 23.52 -0.60
C VAL A 304 -5.33 24.49 0.57
N TYR A 305 -5.28 25.79 0.29
CA TYR A 305 -5.31 26.82 1.31
C TYR A 305 -6.62 26.75 2.13
N PRO A 306 -6.56 26.57 3.47
CA PRO A 306 -7.74 26.54 4.31
C PRO A 306 -8.16 27.98 4.68
N GLU A 307 -9.27 28.45 4.15
CA GLU A 307 -9.77 29.82 4.39
C GLU A 307 -10.00 30.14 5.89
N GLU A 308 -10.32 29.12 6.68
CA GLU A 308 -10.52 29.26 8.13
C GLU A 308 -9.24 29.17 8.97
N GLY A 309 -8.05 29.06 8.33
CA GLY A 309 -6.76 28.79 8.99
C GLY A 309 -6.60 27.33 9.42
N LEU A 310 -5.43 26.99 9.95
CA LEU A 310 -5.16 25.64 10.44
C LEU A 310 -5.53 25.54 11.92
N LYS A 311 -6.32 24.52 12.26
CA LYS A 311 -6.66 24.17 13.65
C LYS A 311 -6.15 22.77 13.95
N LEU A 312 -5.21 22.66 14.89
CA LEU A 312 -4.65 21.40 15.32
C LEU A 312 -4.89 21.14 16.80
N TYR A 313 -5.36 19.94 17.10
CA TYR A 313 -5.66 19.53 18.47
C TYR A 313 -4.44 18.92 19.20
N ALA A 314 -3.29 18.86 18.54
CA ALA A 314 -2.01 18.41 19.08
C ALA A 314 -1.24 19.59 19.70
N PHE A 315 -1.67 20.11 20.81
CA PHE A 315 -1.09 21.31 21.44
C PHE A 315 -0.47 21.06 22.82
N ASP A 316 -0.74 19.93 23.43
CA ASP A 316 -0.15 19.59 24.74
C ASP A 316 1.37 19.44 24.64
N GLY A 317 2.08 20.21 25.46
CA GLY A 317 3.54 20.31 25.39
C GLY A 317 4.10 21.19 24.27
N LEU A 318 3.25 21.86 23.46
CA LEU A 318 3.71 22.80 22.42
C LEU A 318 4.39 24.02 23.05
N THR A 319 5.64 24.28 22.65
CA THR A 319 6.46 25.38 23.17
C THR A 319 6.68 26.49 22.16
N ALA A 320 6.73 26.15 20.86
CA ALA A 320 6.95 27.12 19.78
C ALA A 320 6.38 26.65 18.45
N VAL A 321 6.07 27.61 17.57
CA VAL A 321 5.81 27.38 16.15
C VAL A 321 6.70 28.30 15.34
N GLU A 322 7.44 27.72 14.41
CA GLU A 322 8.31 28.45 13.49
C GLU A 322 7.76 28.40 12.08
N GLY A 323 7.90 29.50 11.34
CA GLY A 323 7.42 29.61 9.94
C GLY A 323 6.00 30.12 9.79
N ALA A 324 5.24 30.31 10.89
CA ALA A 324 3.92 30.89 10.89
C ALA A 324 3.56 31.57 12.22
N GLY A 325 2.59 32.48 12.21
CA GLY A 325 1.95 32.97 13.43
C GLY A 325 1.09 31.89 14.08
N TRP A 326 0.96 31.92 15.41
CA TRP A 326 0.16 30.93 16.11
C TRP A 326 -0.50 31.50 17.38
N ASN A 327 -1.59 30.86 17.80
CA ASN A 327 -2.30 31.22 19.02
C ASN A 327 -2.89 29.96 19.66
N LEU A 328 -2.63 29.77 20.95
CA LEU A 328 -3.17 28.65 21.72
C LEU A 328 -4.55 28.99 22.25
N LYS A 329 -5.53 28.15 21.98
CA LYS A 329 -6.89 28.19 22.53
C LYS A 329 -7.05 27.07 23.56
N ASP A 330 -8.17 27.09 24.30
CA ASP A 330 -8.46 26.08 25.33
C ASP A 330 -8.53 24.63 24.79
N SER A 331 -8.80 24.44 23.49
CA SER A 331 -9.02 23.13 22.88
C SER A 331 -8.18 22.82 21.65
N HIS A 332 -7.43 23.79 21.11
CA HIS A 332 -6.62 23.62 19.89
C HIS A 332 -5.59 24.74 19.74
N CYS A 333 -4.62 24.48 18.88
CA CYS A 333 -3.70 25.49 18.38
C CYS A 333 -4.20 26.01 17.03
N GLU A 334 -4.33 27.33 16.91
CA GLU A 334 -4.60 28.00 15.64
C GLU A 334 -3.27 28.44 15.02
N ILE A 335 -3.01 28.06 13.77
CA ILE A 335 -1.82 28.46 13.02
C ILE A 335 -2.27 29.37 11.88
N THR A 336 -1.67 30.56 11.84
CA THR A 336 -1.97 31.56 10.82
C THR A 336 -1.22 31.21 9.53
N VAL A 337 -1.94 30.89 8.49
CA VAL A 337 -1.42 30.66 7.14
C VAL A 337 -2.02 31.65 6.16
N THR A 338 -1.30 31.93 5.08
CA THR A 338 -1.73 32.86 4.03
C THR A 338 -1.75 32.17 2.66
N PRO A 339 -2.53 32.64 1.69
CA PRO A 339 -2.64 32.00 0.37
C PRO A 339 -1.32 31.82 -0.37
N ASP A 340 -0.37 32.74 -0.16
CA ASP A 340 0.97 32.70 -0.79
C ASP A 340 1.87 31.57 -0.25
N MET A 341 1.52 30.98 0.89
CA MET A 341 2.18 29.78 1.40
C MET A 341 1.80 28.50 0.62
N PHE A 342 0.79 28.59 -0.23
CA PHE A 342 0.26 27.50 -1.04
C PHE A 342 0.43 27.81 -2.53
N GLY A 343 0.40 26.77 -3.38
CA GLY A 343 0.45 26.95 -4.84
C GLY A 343 1.82 27.28 -5.44
N SER A 344 2.85 27.52 -4.62
CA SER A 344 4.23 27.63 -5.11
C SER A 344 4.75 26.24 -5.56
N PRO A 345 5.68 26.17 -6.53
CA PRO A 345 6.44 24.94 -6.77
C PRO A 345 7.11 24.44 -5.49
N ASP A 346 7.69 25.33 -4.70
CA ASP A 346 8.27 25.00 -3.39
C ASP A 346 7.20 24.81 -2.33
N VAL A 347 7.34 23.74 -1.58
CA VAL A 347 6.46 23.44 -0.45
C VAL A 347 6.96 24.14 0.80
N LYS A 348 6.10 24.93 1.46
CA LYS A 348 6.38 25.57 2.74
C LYS A 348 6.29 24.57 3.89
N VAL A 349 7.23 24.69 4.84
CA VAL A 349 7.32 23.86 6.04
C VAL A 349 7.15 24.73 7.27
N ILE A 350 6.21 24.35 8.15
CA ILE A 350 6.01 24.96 9.46
C ILE A 350 6.47 23.95 10.51
N ARG A 351 7.24 24.39 11.52
CA ARG A 351 7.75 23.55 12.60
C ARG A 351 6.96 23.82 13.87
N MET A 352 6.39 22.78 14.44
CA MET A 352 5.78 22.79 15.77
C MET A 352 6.73 22.09 16.75
N ILE A 353 7.24 22.81 17.73
CA ILE A 353 8.27 22.32 18.66
C ILE A 353 7.62 22.04 20.02
N TYR A 354 7.87 20.86 20.57
CA TYR A 354 7.29 20.38 21.82
C TYR A 354 8.37 20.23 22.91
N ASP A 355 7.95 20.20 24.17
CA ASP A 355 8.81 19.99 25.34
C ASP A 355 9.21 18.50 25.55
N ARG A 356 8.68 17.61 24.75
CA ARG A 356 8.86 16.15 24.77
C ARG A 356 8.73 15.56 23.37
N PRO A 357 9.19 14.31 23.15
CA PRO A 357 8.97 13.62 21.88
C PRO A 357 7.50 13.57 21.49
N VAL A 358 7.23 13.73 20.19
CA VAL A 358 5.88 13.64 19.62
C VAL A 358 5.53 12.18 19.42
N GLU A 359 4.95 11.50 20.41
CA GLU A 359 4.66 10.07 20.35
C GLU A 359 3.26 9.78 19.83
N SER A 360 2.25 10.49 20.30
CA SER A 360 0.88 10.30 19.83
C SER A 360 -0.01 11.48 20.20
N PHE A 361 -0.26 12.36 19.27
CA PHE A 361 -1.36 13.30 19.34
C PHE A 361 -2.52 12.78 18.50
N PHE A 362 -3.73 13.00 19.00
CA PHE A 362 -4.91 12.62 18.26
C PHE A 362 -5.70 13.88 17.94
N GLN A 363 -5.98 14.08 16.67
CA GLN A 363 -7.01 15.05 16.31
C GLN A 363 -8.34 14.50 16.81
N SER A 364 -9.12 15.31 17.52
CA SER A 364 -10.45 14.89 17.96
C SER A 364 -11.27 14.52 16.73
N ALA A 365 -11.71 13.29 16.67
CA ALA A 365 -12.53 12.81 15.57
C ALA A 365 -13.99 13.26 15.66
N GLY A 366 -14.36 13.98 16.71
CA GLY A 366 -15.75 14.33 16.97
C GLY A 366 -16.62 13.16 17.46
N ILE A 367 -16.02 12.00 17.69
CA ILE A 367 -16.70 10.80 18.21
C ILE A 367 -16.66 10.83 19.73
N TYR A 368 -17.79 10.59 20.37
CA TYR A 368 -17.90 10.58 21.82
C TYR A 368 -18.13 9.19 22.37
N ALA A 369 -17.76 9.00 23.63
CA ALA A 369 -17.83 7.71 24.33
C ALA A 369 -19.26 7.12 24.45
N ASP A 370 -20.29 7.93 24.33
CA ASP A 370 -21.69 7.52 24.32
C ASP A 370 -22.20 7.13 22.93
N GLU A 371 -21.40 7.31 21.90
CA GLU A 371 -21.69 6.88 20.53
C GLU A 371 -21.16 5.46 20.27
N VAL A 372 -21.66 4.84 19.19
CA VAL A 372 -21.21 3.50 18.78
C VAL A 372 -19.94 3.63 17.95
N LEU A 373 -18.89 2.98 18.39
CA LEU A 373 -17.65 2.82 17.65
C LEU A 373 -17.76 1.59 16.75
N SER A 374 -17.58 1.76 15.46
CA SER A 374 -17.61 0.70 14.46
C SER A 374 -16.51 0.92 13.43
N TRP A 375 -16.19 -0.09 12.65
CA TRP A 375 -15.22 0.05 11.57
C TRP A 375 -15.59 1.18 10.58
N GLN A 376 -16.86 1.53 10.43
CA GLN A 376 -17.35 2.59 9.54
C GLN A 376 -16.88 3.99 9.96
N ASN A 377 -16.67 4.22 11.25
CA ASN A 377 -16.14 5.46 11.81
C ASN A 377 -14.73 5.31 12.40
N ALA A 378 -14.08 4.19 12.13
CA ALA A 378 -12.73 3.89 12.58
C ALA A 378 -11.67 4.36 11.59
N SER A 379 -10.44 4.48 12.10
CA SER A 379 -9.24 4.48 11.30
C SER A 379 -8.71 3.05 11.21
N PRO A 380 -8.65 2.43 10.02
CA PRO A 380 -8.10 1.10 9.89
C PRO A 380 -6.57 1.11 10.05
N ASP A 381 -6.04 0.09 10.73
CA ASP A 381 -4.62 -0.25 10.69
C ASP A 381 -4.41 -1.29 9.60
N TYR A 382 -3.36 -1.13 8.79
CA TYR A 382 -3.10 -2.00 7.66
C TYR A 382 -1.79 -2.76 7.78
N SER A 383 -1.81 -4.02 7.35
CA SER A 383 -0.63 -4.80 6.94
C SER A 383 -0.67 -4.99 5.42
N TYR A 384 0.49 -5.11 4.81
CA TYR A 384 0.61 -5.27 3.37
C TYR A 384 1.15 -6.66 3.06
N SER A 385 0.48 -7.37 2.14
CA SER A 385 0.88 -8.68 1.65
C SER A 385 1.15 -8.62 0.15
N CYS A 386 2.18 -9.33 -0.30
CA CYS A 386 2.58 -9.36 -1.69
C CYS A 386 2.75 -10.82 -2.13
N PHE A 387 1.73 -11.40 -2.79
CA PHE A 387 1.73 -12.80 -3.22
C PHE A 387 2.42 -13.01 -4.55
N ASP A 388 2.14 -12.14 -5.49
CA ASP A 388 2.73 -12.03 -6.81
C ASP A 388 2.49 -10.61 -7.33
N TYR A 389 2.96 -10.32 -8.54
CA TYR A 389 2.85 -8.98 -9.12
C TYR A 389 1.41 -8.43 -9.16
N TYR A 390 0.40 -9.29 -9.33
CA TYR A 390 -1.01 -8.87 -9.41
C TYR A 390 -1.77 -9.02 -8.09
N SER A 391 -1.21 -9.70 -7.13
CA SER A 391 -1.87 -10.05 -5.87
C SER A 391 -1.33 -9.26 -4.69
N ASN A 392 -0.87 -8.04 -4.94
CA ASN A 392 -0.56 -7.09 -3.89
C ASN A 392 -1.83 -6.71 -3.16
N TYR A 393 -1.83 -6.91 -1.87
CA TYR A 393 -3.01 -6.68 -1.06
C TYR A 393 -2.67 -6.08 0.29
N ARG A 394 -3.54 -5.21 0.72
CA ARG A 394 -3.51 -4.53 2.00
C ARG A 394 -4.58 -5.11 2.90
N SER A 395 -4.17 -5.81 3.97
CA SER A 395 -5.07 -6.37 4.97
C SER A 395 -5.33 -5.39 6.09
N THR A 396 -6.55 -5.27 6.56
CA THR A 396 -6.89 -4.54 7.78
C THR A 396 -6.58 -5.44 8.98
N VAL A 397 -5.65 -5.02 9.84
CA VAL A 397 -5.23 -5.78 11.01
C VAL A 397 -5.86 -5.29 12.31
N GLY A 398 -6.50 -4.14 12.28
CA GLY A 398 -7.21 -3.55 13.41
C GLY A 398 -7.93 -2.28 13.06
N TYR A 399 -8.66 -1.74 14.02
CA TYR A 399 -9.41 -0.49 13.92
C TYR A 399 -9.13 0.40 15.13
N GLY A 400 -8.95 1.69 14.89
CA GLY A 400 -8.70 2.68 15.92
C GLY A 400 -9.64 3.87 15.88
N TRP A 401 -9.87 4.47 17.02
CA TRP A 401 -10.70 5.67 17.19
C TRP A 401 -10.01 6.64 18.13
N ASN A 402 -10.35 7.90 17.98
CA ASN A 402 -10.06 8.93 18.97
C ASN A 402 -11.37 9.36 19.60
N VAL A 403 -11.57 9.03 20.87
CA VAL A 403 -12.85 9.10 21.56
C VAL A 403 -12.84 10.23 22.56
N GLY A 404 -13.79 11.18 22.43
CA GLY A 404 -14.04 12.23 23.42
C GLY A 404 -14.82 11.70 24.61
N VAL A 405 -14.24 11.71 25.80
CA VAL A 405 -14.89 11.28 27.05
C VAL A 405 -15.36 12.50 27.82
N ARG A 406 -16.67 12.76 27.83
CA ARG A 406 -17.29 13.88 28.55
C ARG A 406 -17.53 13.59 30.03
N ARG A 407 -17.71 12.32 30.37
CA ARG A 407 -17.96 11.83 31.74
C ARG A 407 -17.16 10.55 31.94
N PRO A 408 -16.58 10.36 33.13
CA PRO A 408 -15.80 9.15 33.39
C PRO A 408 -16.59 7.88 33.11
N VAL A 409 -15.92 6.91 32.48
CA VAL A 409 -16.46 5.60 32.10
C VAL A 409 -15.59 4.48 32.66
N SER A 410 -16.23 3.36 33.04
CA SER A 410 -15.53 2.24 33.69
C SER A 410 -15.66 0.92 32.94
N SER A 411 -16.42 0.89 31.87
CA SER A 411 -16.68 -0.33 31.12
C SER A 411 -16.86 -0.05 29.64
N VAL A 412 -16.63 -1.07 28.82
CA VAL A 412 -16.94 -1.10 27.40
C VAL A 412 -17.93 -2.23 27.14
N GLU A 413 -18.97 -1.97 26.41
CA GLU A 413 -19.90 -2.95 25.88
C GLU A 413 -19.49 -3.29 24.45
N LEU A 414 -19.28 -4.58 24.16
CA LEU A 414 -19.01 -5.11 22.86
C LEU A 414 -20.27 -5.77 22.32
N THR A 415 -20.61 -5.49 21.07
CA THR A 415 -21.70 -6.16 20.32
C THR A 415 -21.10 -6.82 19.08
N TYR A 416 -21.45 -8.06 18.80
CA TYR A 416 -20.91 -8.88 17.71
C TYR A 416 -21.91 -9.94 17.25
N THR A 417 -21.64 -10.59 16.11
CA THR A 417 -22.47 -11.66 15.57
C THR A 417 -22.09 -13.04 16.11
N SER A 418 -22.88 -14.07 15.81
CA SER A 418 -22.57 -15.45 16.18
C SER A 418 -21.24 -15.96 15.59
N GLU A 419 -20.80 -15.40 14.46
CA GLU A 419 -19.53 -15.74 13.81
C GLU A 419 -18.31 -15.35 14.65
N ASP A 420 -18.46 -14.32 15.48
CA ASP A 420 -17.36 -13.79 16.28
C ASP A 420 -17.15 -14.52 17.63
N ILE A 421 -18.05 -15.44 17.99
CA ILE A 421 -17.95 -16.20 19.23
C ILE A 421 -16.67 -17.07 19.19
N GLY A 422 -15.87 -16.99 20.26
CA GLY A 422 -14.58 -17.68 20.36
C GLY A 422 -13.39 -16.89 19.80
N ARG A 423 -13.62 -15.78 19.12
CA ARG A 423 -12.56 -14.93 18.55
C ARG A 423 -11.76 -14.27 19.66
N ARG A 424 -10.44 -14.27 19.51
CA ARG A 424 -9.53 -13.57 20.41
C ARG A 424 -9.18 -12.20 19.85
N ILE A 425 -9.38 -11.18 20.66
CA ILE A 425 -9.14 -9.79 20.29
C ILE A 425 -8.29 -9.10 21.35
N ARG A 426 -7.58 -8.06 20.93
CA ARG A 426 -6.94 -7.09 21.83
C ARG A 426 -7.70 -5.79 21.78
N LEU A 427 -8.14 -5.32 22.94
CA LEU A 427 -8.76 -4.01 23.13
C LEU A 427 -7.79 -3.09 23.86
N GLU A 428 -7.44 -1.98 23.26
CA GLU A 428 -6.58 -0.95 23.85
C GLU A 428 -7.42 0.31 24.10
N VAL A 429 -7.34 0.86 25.31
CA VAL A 429 -8.06 2.08 25.73
C VAL A 429 -7.08 2.97 26.49
N GLY A 430 -6.61 4.04 25.89
CA GLY A 430 -5.51 4.82 26.43
C GLY A 430 -4.24 3.96 26.53
N ASP A 431 -3.72 3.86 27.75
CA ASP A 431 -2.56 3.01 28.11
C ASP A 431 -2.95 1.60 28.59
N MET A 432 -4.25 1.28 28.68
CA MET A 432 -4.75 -0.05 29.02
C MET A 432 -4.75 -0.97 27.80
N SER A 433 -4.30 -2.22 27.97
CA SER A 433 -4.39 -3.27 26.96
C SER A 433 -5.03 -4.52 27.55
N LEU A 434 -6.05 -5.05 26.89
CA LEU A 434 -6.87 -6.17 27.35
C LEU A 434 -6.95 -7.23 26.25
N ASP A 435 -6.45 -8.45 26.53
CA ASP A 435 -6.67 -9.60 25.66
C ASP A 435 -8.00 -10.27 26.06
N LEU A 436 -8.93 -10.35 25.11
CA LEU A 436 -10.29 -10.82 25.33
C LEU A 436 -10.61 -11.98 24.40
N THR A 437 -11.42 -12.91 24.88
CA THR A 437 -12.10 -13.90 24.03
C THR A 437 -13.58 -13.58 24.02
N LEU A 438 -14.16 -13.38 22.82
CA LEU A 438 -15.58 -13.11 22.66
C LEU A 438 -16.38 -14.37 23.03
N GLY A 439 -17.08 -14.32 24.14
CA GLY A 439 -17.90 -15.43 24.63
C GLY A 439 -19.30 -15.44 24.07
N GLN A 440 -20.09 -16.44 24.44
CA GLN A 440 -21.52 -16.43 24.24
C GLN A 440 -22.15 -15.57 25.35
N GLY A 441 -22.19 -14.26 25.12
CA GLY A 441 -22.77 -13.28 26.05
C GLY A 441 -24.30 -13.25 26.04
N GLU A 442 -24.89 -12.13 26.42
CA GLU A 442 -26.34 -11.91 26.30
C GLU A 442 -26.75 -11.92 24.82
N GLU A 443 -27.72 -12.76 24.46
CA GLU A 443 -28.30 -12.80 23.11
C GLU A 443 -29.36 -11.70 22.98
N VAL A 444 -29.24 -10.89 21.93
CA VAL A 444 -30.20 -9.82 21.62
C VAL A 444 -30.73 -10.03 20.21
N PRO A 445 -31.99 -10.37 20.04
CA PRO A 445 -32.63 -10.42 18.72
C PRO A 445 -32.62 -9.05 18.06
N LEU A 446 -32.41 -9.00 16.75
CA LEU A 446 -32.57 -7.78 15.96
C LEU A 446 -33.98 -7.69 15.40
N GLU A 447 -34.60 -6.53 15.55
CA GLU A 447 -35.81 -6.21 14.79
C GLU A 447 -35.38 -5.90 13.35
N ASN A 448 -35.74 -6.80 12.44
CA ASN A 448 -35.33 -6.73 11.04
C ASN A 448 -36.51 -6.23 10.19
N TYR A 449 -36.35 -5.04 9.64
CA TYR A 449 -37.28 -4.41 8.71
C TYR A 449 -36.71 -4.35 7.28
N ALA A 450 -35.67 -5.11 7.01
CA ALA A 450 -35.02 -5.18 5.71
C ALA A 450 -35.67 -6.28 4.86
N ASP A 451 -35.77 -6.02 3.56
CA ASP A 451 -36.22 -6.95 2.55
C ASP A 451 -35.23 -6.90 1.38
N LEU A 452 -34.70 -8.05 0.98
CA LEU A 452 -33.70 -8.17 -0.10
C LEU A 452 -34.40 -8.66 -1.37
N ASP A 453 -34.34 -7.87 -2.43
CA ASP A 453 -34.96 -8.18 -3.70
C ASP A 453 -34.07 -7.88 -4.91
N SER A 454 -34.58 -8.23 -6.09
CA SER A 454 -33.97 -7.86 -7.39
C SER A 454 -32.51 -8.31 -7.53
N LEU A 455 -32.18 -9.51 -7.04
CA LEU A 455 -30.82 -10.04 -7.10
C LEU A 455 -30.39 -10.36 -8.53
N LEU A 456 -29.26 -9.81 -8.90
CA LEU A 456 -28.60 -10.00 -10.18
C LEU A 456 -27.15 -10.45 -9.96
N MET A 457 -26.65 -11.34 -10.81
CA MET A 457 -25.25 -11.75 -10.86
C MET A 457 -24.62 -11.37 -12.20
N GLY A 458 -23.41 -10.84 -12.16
CA GLY A 458 -22.63 -10.48 -13.33
C GLY A 458 -21.19 -10.94 -13.24
N ARG A 459 -20.61 -11.35 -14.37
CA ARG A 459 -19.22 -11.75 -14.48
C ARG A 459 -18.38 -10.60 -14.98
N MET A 460 -17.24 -10.37 -14.32
CA MET A 460 -16.21 -9.43 -14.75
C MET A 460 -14.99 -10.20 -15.26
N ARG A 461 -14.44 -9.79 -16.41
CA ARG A 461 -13.25 -10.44 -16.96
C ARG A 461 -11.98 -9.71 -16.57
N GLY A 462 -10.96 -10.46 -16.18
CA GLY A 462 -9.59 -10.03 -15.95
C GLY A 462 -9.37 -9.20 -14.68
N GLY A 463 -8.16 -8.79 -14.42
CA GLY A 463 -7.71 -7.89 -13.36
C GLY A 463 -7.51 -8.56 -12.00
N THR A 464 -7.14 -7.74 -11.02
CA THR A 464 -6.85 -8.18 -9.67
C THR A 464 -7.95 -7.74 -8.70
N PHE A 465 -7.89 -8.24 -7.48
CA PHE A 465 -8.79 -7.81 -6.43
C PHE A 465 -8.66 -6.31 -6.10
N ASP A 466 -7.45 -5.78 -6.13
CA ASP A 466 -7.16 -4.37 -5.80
C ASP A 466 -7.27 -3.40 -6.98
N ASN A 467 -7.21 -3.90 -8.21
CA ASN A 467 -7.33 -3.06 -9.39
C ASN A 467 -8.53 -3.48 -10.25
N PRO A 468 -9.76 -3.14 -9.85
CA PRO A 468 -10.96 -3.42 -10.61
C PRO A 468 -11.12 -2.54 -11.87
N VAL A 469 -10.19 -1.63 -12.15
CA VAL A 469 -10.30 -0.65 -13.25
C VAL A 469 -10.42 -1.32 -14.62
N SER A 470 -9.82 -2.49 -14.80
CA SER A 470 -10.00 -3.31 -16.00
C SER A 470 -11.39 -3.94 -16.11
N PHE A 471 -12.22 -3.79 -15.10
CA PHE A 471 -13.55 -4.42 -14.97
C PHE A 471 -14.72 -3.54 -15.32
N GLN A 472 -14.52 -2.50 -16.03
CA GLN A 472 -15.54 -1.47 -16.27
C GLN A 472 -16.82 -1.96 -16.94
N ARG A 473 -16.92 -3.25 -17.33
CA ARG A 473 -18.14 -3.77 -17.97
C ARG A 473 -18.43 -5.21 -17.54
N VAL A 474 -19.41 -5.38 -16.69
CA VAL A 474 -20.17 -6.61 -16.60
C VAL A 474 -20.83 -6.84 -17.98
N ARG A 475 -20.57 -8.00 -18.58
CA ARG A 475 -21.07 -8.28 -19.95
C ARG A 475 -22.53 -8.64 -19.97
N GLU A 476 -23.00 -9.30 -18.92
CA GLU A 476 -24.36 -9.81 -18.80
C GLU A 476 -24.76 -9.87 -17.33
N TRP A 477 -25.99 -9.47 -17.05
CA TRP A 477 -26.60 -9.62 -15.74
C TRP A 477 -27.68 -10.69 -15.81
N VAL A 478 -27.64 -11.67 -14.91
CA VAL A 478 -28.66 -12.74 -14.78
C VAL A 478 -29.33 -12.64 -13.43
N SER A 479 -30.65 -12.84 -13.41
CA SER A 479 -31.40 -12.94 -12.15
C SER A 479 -31.01 -14.21 -11.42
N VAL A 480 -30.82 -14.08 -10.10
CA VAL A 480 -30.45 -15.17 -9.19
C VAL A 480 -31.30 -15.13 -7.95
N GLU A 481 -31.39 -16.26 -7.26
CA GLU A 481 -32.04 -16.35 -5.96
C GLU A 481 -31.07 -15.94 -4.82
N GLU A 482 -31.62 -15.67 -3.64
CA GLU A 482 -30.86 -15.45 -2.44
C GLU A 482 -30.07 -16.70 -2.03
N GLY A 483 -28.88 -16.49 -1.50
CA GLY A 483 -28.03 -17.55 -0.95
C GLY A 483 -26.77 -17.83 -1.76
N PRO A 484 -26.00 -18.82 -1.31
CA PRO A 484 -24.75 -19.17 -1.95
C PRO A 484 -25.01 -19.93 -3.26
N MET A 485 -24.28 -19.54 -4.31
CA MET A 485 -24.24 -20.27 -5.56
C MET A 485 -22.80 -20.54 -6.01
N THR A 486 -22.63 -21.63 -6.77
CA THR A 486 -21.36 -22.00 -7.38
C THR A 486 -21.40 -21.67 -8.86
N VAL A 487 -20.43 -20.89 -9.33
CA VAL A 487 -20.25 -20.61 -10.74
C VAL A 487 -18.90 -21.13 -11.22
N PRO A 488 -18.82 -21.76 -12.41
CA PRO A 488 -17.54 -22.13 -13.00
C PRO A 488 -16.66 -20.89 -13.17
N SER A 489 -15.41 -21.00 -12.77
CA SER A 489 -14.48 -19.89 -12.79
C SER A 489 -13.16 -20.25 -13.45
N GLU A 490 -12.53 -19.25 -14.03
CA GLU A 490 -11.11 -19.26 -14.37
C GLU A 490 -10.34 -18.60 -13.23
N ALA A 491 -9.04 -18.86 -13.14
CA ALA A 491 -8.16 -18.16 -12.22
C ALA A 491 -8.27 -16.63 -12.41
N PHE A 492 -8.14 -15.89 -11.34
CA PHE A 492 -8.25 -14.42 -11.31
C PHE A 492 -9.60 -13.88 -11.79
N ALA A 493 -10.68 -14.62 -11.57
CA ALA A 493 -12.03 -14.18 -11.93
C ALA A 493 -12.68 -13.37 -10.81
N ASN A 494 -13.47 -12.38 -11.22
CA ASN A 494 -14.33 -11.62 -10.32
C ASN A 494 -15.80 -11.77 -10.75
N TYR A 495 -16.68 -11.87 -9.74
CA TYR A 495 -18.11 -11.89 -9.90
C TYR A 495 -18.75 -10.83 -9.02
N LEU A 496 -19.82 -10.23 -9.53
CA LEU A 496 -20.63 -9.26 -8.82
C LEU A 496 -22.03 -9.83 -8.58
N TRP A 497 -22.49 -9.71 -7.35
CA TRP A 497 -23.91 -9.87 -6.99
C TRP A 497 -24.43 -8.50 -6.60
N ARG A 498 -25.56 -8.10 -7.14
CA ARG A 498 -26.21 -6.82 -6.86
C ARG A 498 -27.64 -7.08 -6.46
N GLY A 499 -28.10 -6.49 -5.39
CA GLY A 499 -29.47 -6.55 -4.91
C GLY A 499 -29.90 -5.20 -4.34
N LYS A 500 -31.19 -5.08 -4.06
CA LYS A 500 -31.77 -3.94 -3.38
C LYS A 500 -32.24 -4.37 -2.00
N VAL A 501 -31.88 -3.60 -0.99
CA VAL A 501 -32.39 -3.76 0.36
C VAL A 501 -33.35 -2.61 0.64
N ALA A 502 -34.62 -2.94 0.81
CA ALA A 502 -35.64 -1.99 1.24
C ALA A 502 -35.76 -1.99 2.77
N VAL A 503 -35.53 -0.84 3.38
CA VAL A 503 -35.53 -0.66 4.83
C VAL A 503 -36.68 0.27 5.22
N GLN A 504 -37.65 -0.25 5.99
CA GLN A 504 -38.86 0.48 6.35
C GLN A 504 -38.68 1.48 7.49
N ASN A 505 -37.71 1.22 8.37
CA ASN A 505 -37.24 2.10 9.43
C ASN A 505 -35.72 1.92 9.58
N ASP A 506 -35.04 2.85 10.20
CA ASP A 506 -33.63 2.68 10.53
C ASP A 506 -33.43 1.31 11.18
N SER A 507 -32.72 0.43 10.52
CA SER A 507 -32.63 -0.97 10.89
C SER A 507 -31.20 -1.47 11.00
N ARG A 508 -31.01 -2.33 11.98
CA ARG A 508 -29.83 -3.19 12.10
C ARG A 508 -30.22 -4.61 11.71
N PHE A 509 -29.46 -5.24 10.83
CA PHE A 509 -29.69 -6.60 10.38
C PHE A 509 -28.39 -7.29 9.98
N VAL A 510 -28.42 -8.61 9.83
CA VAL A 510 -27.28 -9.42 9.42
C VAL A 510 -27.49 -9.91 8.01
N LEU A 511 -26.51 -9.69 7.15
CA LEU A 511 -26.43 -10.23 5.78
C LEU A 511 -25.43 -11.37 5.76
N ASP A 512 -25.80 -12.52 5.19
CA ASP A 512 -24.88 -13.60 4.86
C ASP A 512 -24.30 -13.33 3.47
N VAL A 513 -22.97 -13.30 3.40
CA VAL A 513 -22.21 -13.05 2.16
C VAL A 513 -21.29 -14.22 1.90
N THR A 514 -21.43 -14.84 0.74
CA THR A 514 -20.58 -15.95 0.31
C THR A 514 -19.57 -15.46 -0.70
N SER A 515 -18.30 -15.83 -0.53
CA SER A 515 -17.23 -15.45 -1.44
C SER A 515 -16.14 -16.51 -1.57
N GLY A 516 -15.32 -16.39 -2.61
CA GLY A 516 -14.10 -17.20 -2.79
C GLY A 516 -12.92 -16.68 -1.96
N ASN A 517 -11.82 -16.34 -2.63
CA ASN A 517 -10.61 -15.84 -1.97
C ASN A 517 -10.75 -14.41 -1.45
N GLY A 518 -11.46 -13.55 -2.18
CA GLY A 518 -11.66 -12.15 -1.80
C GLY A 518 -13.10 -11.74 -1.83
N VAL A 519 -13.45 -10.79 -0.97
CA VAL A 519 -14.79 -10.22 -0.89
C VAL A 519 -14.73 -8.71 -0.71
N GLU A 520 -15.62 -8.01 -1.40
CA GLU A 520 -15.92 -6.61 -1.13
C GLU A 520 -17.43 -6.43 -1.13
N VAL A 521 -17.94 -5.89 -0.03
CA VAL A 521 -19.35 -5.55 0.13
C VAL A 521 -19.50 -4.05 0.08
N MET A 522 -20.36 -3.57 -0.79
CA MET A 522 -20.64 -2.14 -0.96
C MET A 522 -22.12 -1.87 -0.77
N VAL A 523 -22.45 -0.73 -0.16
CA VAL A 523 -23.81 -0.21 -0.07
C VAL A 523 -23.80 1.20 -0.64
N ASP A 524 -24.65 1.47 -1.61
CA ASP A 524 -24.75 2.75 -2.30
C ASP A 524 -23.38 3.27 -2.80
N GLY A 525 -22.54 2.33 -3.25
CA GLY A 525 -21.19 2.59 -3.74
C GLY A 525 -20.14 2.81 -2.65
N ARG A 526 -20.48 2.73 -1.36
CA ARG A 526 -19.53 2.83 -0.24
C ARG A 526 -19.15 1.45 0.24
N THR A 527 -17.85 1.17 0.32
CA THR A 527 -17.35 -0.12 0.83
C THR A 527 -17.70 -0.29 2.30
N MET A 528 -18.36 -1.40 2.61
CA MET A 528 -18.78 -1.81 3.94
C MET A 528 -17.88 -2.89 4.53
N MET A 529 -17.30 -3.73 3.71
CA MET A 529 -16.35 -4.75 4.08
C MET A 529 -15.48 -5.05 2.87
N LYS A 530 -14.18 -5.24 3.08
CA LYS A 530 -13.26 -5.66 2.01
C LYS A 530 -12.11 -6.44 2.62
N HIS A 531 -11.95 -7.69 2.19
CA HIS A 531 -10.78 -8.48 2.55
C HIS A 531 -10.42 -9.53 1.49
N LEU A 532 -9.19 -10.00 1.55
CA LEU A 532 -8.65 -11.08 0.73
C LEU A 532 -8.02 -12.14 1.63
N ASN A 533 -8.38 -13.39 1.42
CA ASN A 533 -7.64 -14.52 1.96
C ASN A 533 -7.06 -15.33 0.79
N PRO A 534 -5.83 -15.08 0.40
CA PRO A 534 -5.22 -15.65 -0.80
C PRO A 534 -4.95 -17.16 -0.69
N TYR A 535 -4.92 -17.70 0.53
CA TYR A 535 -4.69 -19.12 0.80
C TYR A 535 -5.99 -19.93 0.92
N ARG A 536 -7.14 -19.27 0.85
CA ARG A 536 -8.41 -19.94 0.91
C ARG A 536 -8.66 -20.67 -0.41
N THR A 537 -8.89 -21.97 -0.34
CA THR A 537 -9.17 -22.83 -1.48
C THR A 537 -10.65 -23.18 -1.63
N VAL A 538 -11.49 -22.82 -0.65
CA VAL A 538 -12.93 -23.11 -0.60
C VAL A 538 -13.69 -21.84 -0.27
N GLY A 539 -14.82 -21.62 -0.94
CA GLY A 539 -15.73 -20.53 -0.64
C GLY A 539 -16.26 -20.60 0.79
N ARG A 540 -16.52 -19.43 1.36
CA ARG A 540 -17.01 -19.29 2.73
C ARG A 540 -18.14 -18.27 2.78
N THR A 541 -19.14 -18.55 3.61
CA THR A 541 -20.16 -17.57 3.99
C THR A 541 -19.74 -16.85 5.25
N GLU A 542 -19.79 -15.54 5.23
CA GLU A 542 -19.44 -14.65 6.33
C GLU A 542 -20.63 -13.73 6.64
N LYS A 543 -20.81 -13.45 7.92
CA LYS A 543 -21.88 -12.55 8.37
C LYS A 543 -21.41 -11.10 8.28
N VAL A 544 -22.31 -10.22 7.84
CA VAL A 544 -22.05 -8.78 7.79
C VAL A 544 -23.17 -8.04 8.53
N LEU A 545 -22.83 -7.42 9.65
CA LEU A 545 -23.74 -6.63 10.44
C LEU A 545 -23.92 -5.26 9.80
N MET A 546 -25.12 -4.97 9.31
CA MET A 546 -25.49 -3.74 8.61
C MET A 546 -26.29 -2.81 9.52
N ASP A 547 -26.00 -1.52 9.42
CA ASP A 547 -26.80 -0.44 9.97
C ASP A 547 -27.20 0.47 8.80
N LEU A 548 -28.46 0.45 8.38
CA LEU A 548 -28.98 1.28 7.28
C LEU A 548 -30.16 2.13 7.73
N SER A 549 -30.25 3.34 7.18
CA SER A 549 -31.40 4.23 7.39
C SER A 549 -32.64 3.73 6.63
N GLU A 550 -33.80 4.31 6.94
CA GLU A 550 -35.01 4.08 6.14
C GLU A 550 -34.79 4.44 4.66
N GLY A 551 -35.18 3.56 3.75
CA GLY A 551 -35.04 3.76 2.31
C GLY A 551 -34.75 2.50 1.53
N VAL A 552 -34.39 2.67 0.26
CA VAL A 552 -33.95 1.58 -0.62
C VAL A 552 -32.47 1.77 -0.92
N HIS A 553 -31.68 0.78 -0.58
CA HIS A 553 -30.24 0.79 -0.73
C HIS A 553 -29.79 -0.26 -1.75
N GLU A 554 -28.82 0.09 -2.58
CA GLU A 554 -28.18 -0.89 -3.46
C GLU A 554 -27.03 -1.59 -2.71
N VAL A 555 -27.12 -2.90 -2.58
CA VAL A 555 -26.04 -3.73 -2.01
C VAL A 555 -25.35 -4.46 -3.13
N THR A 556 -24.05 -4.35 -3.20
CA THR A 556 -23.20 -5.08 -4.16
C THR A 556 -22.17 -5.92 -3.41
N VAL A 557 -22.08 -7.18 -3.75
CA VAL A 557 -21.03 -8.09 -3.29
C VAL A 557 -20.15 -8.46 -4.46
N ARG A 558 -18.85 -8.20 -4.33
CA ARG A 558 -17.84 -8.65 -5.27
C ARG A 558 -17.09 -9.83 -4.67
N SER A 559 -17.12 -10.97 -5.34
CA SER A 559 -16.35 -12.17 -5.01
C SER A 559 -15.20 -12.32 -5.98
N TYR A 560 -13.99 -12.49 -5.46
CA TYR A 560 -12.77 -12.72 -6.22
C TYR A 560 -12.28 -14.14 -6.04
N ASN A 561 -11.83 -14.77 -7.13
CA ASN A 561 -11.25 -16.10 -7.12
C ASN A 561 -9.85 -16.08 -7.76
N ARG A 562 -8.86 -16.62 -7.03
CA ARG A 562 -7.48 -16.75 -7.50
C ARG A 562 -7.21 -18.08 -8.22
N PHE A 563 -7.99 -19.12 -7.94
CA PHE A 563 -7.79 -20.48 -8.45
C PHE A 563 -8.80 -20.84 -9.52
N GLU A 564 -8.52 -21.88 -10.30
CA GLU A 564 -9.26 -22.19 -11.52
C GLU A 564 -10.60 -22.93 -11.33
N ASP A 565 -10.88 -23.49 -10.15
CA ASP A 565 -11.98 -24.46 -10.01
C ASP A 565 -13.38 -23.85 -10.09
N CYS A 566 -13.83 -23.23 -9.01
CA CYS A 566 -15.17 -22.65 -8.90
C CYS A 566 -15.16 -21.41 -8.01
N VAL A 567 -15.97 -20.42 -8.37
CA VAL A 567 -16.26 -19.30 -7.48
C VAL A 567 -17.51 -19.62 -6.68
N GLN A 568 -17.38 -19.50 -5.37
CA GLN A 568 -18.52 -19.41 -4.47
C GLN A 568 -18.90 -17.95 -4.33
N GLY A 569 -20.16 -17.63 -4.47
CA GLY A 569 -20.63 -16.26 -4.30
C GLY A 569 -22.11 -16.17 -4.02
N GLY A 570 -22.54 -15.05 -3.50
CA GLY A 570 -23.94 -14.77 -3.23
C GLY A 570 -24.16 -13.93 -2.00
N MET A 571 -25.41 -13.57 -1.77
CA MET A 571 -25.87 -12.89 -0.57
C MET A 571 -27.30 -13.26 -0.23
N ALA A 572 -27.63 -13.24 1.05
CA ALA A 572 -28.98 -13.43 1.59
C ALA A 572 -29.13 -12.68 2.91
N LEU A 573 -30.33 -12.39 3.31
CA LEU A 573 -30.59 -12.06 4.70
C LEU A 573 -30.30 -13.30 5.56
N ALA A 574 -29.48 -13.12 6.62
CA ALA A 574 -29.11 -14.25 7.46
C ALA A 574 -30.32 -14.79 8.23
N ASP A 575 -30.41 -16.13 8.38
CA ASP A 575 -31.42 -16.75 9.23
C ASP A 575 -31.26 -16.36 10.70
N ASP A 576 -30.00 -16.18 11.15
CA ASP A 576 -29.67 -15.74 12.50
C ASP A 576 -29.56 -14.22 12.58
N GLN A 577 -30.65 -13.58 12.94
CA GLN A 577 -30.78 -12.14 13.16
C GLN A 577 -30.56 -11.79 14.64
N ARG A 578 -29.46 -12.28 15.24
CA ARG A 578 -29.09 -12.01 16.62
C ARG A 578 -27.69 -11.42 16.70
N VAL A 579 -27.50 -10.56 17.68
CA VAL A 579 -26.16 -10.13 18.12
C VAL A 579 -25.94 -10.58 19.56
N TYR A 580 -24.68 -10.73 19.91
CA TYR A 580 -24.23 -11.09 21.24
C TYR A 580 -23.62 -9.87 21.89
N ARG A 581 -23.90 -9.68 23.18
CA ARG A 581 -23.45 -8.53 23.95
C ARG A 581 -22.57 -8.97 25.09
N MET A 582 -21.40 -8.35 25.23
CA MET A 582 -20.46 -8.62 26.31
C MET A 582 -20.01 -7.30 26.95
N LYS A 583 -20.14 -7.20 28.27
CA LYS A 583 -19.63 -6.06 29.02
C LYS A 583 -18.24 -6.38 29.57
N VAL A 584 -17.30 -5.48 29.31
CA VAL A 584 -15.91 -5.57 29.79
C VAL A 584 -15.66 -4.43 30.76
N THR A 585 -15.33 -4.77 32.00
CA THR A 585 -14.92 -3.78 33.00
C THR A 585 -13.47 -3.40 32.78
N LEU A 586 -13.18 -2.10 32.67
CA LEU A 586 -11.84 -1.59 32.51
C LEU A 586 -11.05 -1.67 33.82
N PRO A 587 -9.74 -1.91 33.80
CA PRO A 587 -8.88 -1.96 35.01
C PRO A 587 -8.95 -0.70 35.85
N TYR A 588 -9.10 0.46 35.21
CA TYR A 588 -9.35 1.73 35.87
C TYR A 588 -10.26 2.63 35.04
N MET A 589 -10.80 3.65 35.69
CA MET A 589 -11.76 4.57 35.10
C MET A 589 -11.07 5.49 34.10
N VAL A 590 -11.63 5.59 32.90
CA VAL A 590 -11.21 6.56 31.90
C VAL A 590 -11.79 7.93 32.25
N GLY A 591 -10.91 8.91 32.47
CA GLY A 591 -11.27 10.28 32.81
C GLY A 591 -11.79 11.09 31.62
N ARG A 592 -12.10 12.38 31.87
CA ARG A 592 -12.49 13.31 30.79
C ARG A 592 -11.31 13.60 29.88
N GLY A 593 -11.56 13.73 28.59
CA GLY A 593 -10.57 14.08 27.60
C GLY A 593 -10.68 13.25 26.33
N ALA A 594 -9.71 13.36 25.44
CA ALA A 594 -9.57 12.51 24.28
C ALA A 594 -8.80 11.25 24.64
N VAL A 595 -9.31 10.09 24.25
CA VAL A 595 -8.74 8.78 24.58
C VAL A 595 -8.60 7.96 23.30
N PRO A 596 -7.40 7.45 22.98
CA PRO A 596 -7.23 6.50 21.88
C PRO A 596 -7.86 5.16 22.27
N VAL A 597 -8.58 4.57 21.32
CA VAL A 597 -9.18 3.25 21.44
C VAL A 597 -8.79 2.45 20.23
N LYS A 598 -8.33 1.22 20.43
CA LYS A 598 -7.98 0.31 19.33
C LYS A 598 -8.52 -1.07 19.59
N ILE A 599 -8.94 -1.75 18.52
CA ILE A 599 -9.26 -3.18 18.52
C ILE A 599 -8.45 -3.87 17.44
N SER A 600 -7.84 -4.99 17.75
CA SER A 600 -7.09 -5.82 16.81
C SER A 600 -7.31 -7.30 17.07
N ALA A 601 -7.07 -8.15 16.09
CA ALA A 601 -7.03 -9.60 16.31
C ALA A 601 -5.78 -9.95 17.14
N SER A 602 -5.91 -10.85 18.12
CA SER A 602 -4.78 -11.25 18.98
C SER A 602 -4.08 -12.55 18.51
N ASP A 603 -4.53 -13.14 17.40
CA ASP A 603 -3.96 -14.38 16.88
C ASP A 603 -2.79 -14.09 15.95
N SER A 604 -1.60 -14.58 16.32
CA SER A 604 -0.34 -14.38 15.61
C SER A 604 -0.28 -15.02 14.21
N GLU A 605 -1.25 -15.86 13.84
CA GLU A 605 -1.34 -16.42 12.49
C GLU A 605 -1.93 -15.44 11.45
N SER A 606 -2.31 -14.23 11.88
CA SER A 606 -3.04 -13.25 11.05
C SER A 606 -2.20 -12.10 10.52
N GLU A 607 -0.87 -12.13 10.62
CA GLU A 607 -0.01 -11.00 10.22
C GLU A 607 -0.25 -10.49 8.80
N HIS A 608 -0.83 -11.32 7.92
CA HIS A 608 -1.13 -10.97 6.53
C HIS A 608 -2.59 -11.23 6.12
N LYS A 609 -3.49 -11.43 7.10
CA LYS A 609 -4.91 -11.66 6.86
C LYS A 609 -5.72 -10.50 7.44
N ASP A 610 -6.82 -10.18 6.80
CA ASP A 610 -7.80 -9.25 7.35
C ASP A 610 -8.25 -9.73 8.74
N CYS A 611 -8.28 -8.80 9.71
CA CYS A 611 -8.65 -9.12 11.08
C CYS A 611 -10.09 -9.61 11.25
N GLY A 612 -10.94 -9.39 10.24
CA GLY A 612 -12.33 -9.83 10.23
C GLY A 612 -13.19 -9.24 11.37
N LEU A 613 -12.81 -8.09 11.91
CA LEU A 613 -13.50 -7.46 13.06
C LEU A 613 -14.62 -6.48 12.62
N HIS A 614 -15.07 -6.56 11.37
CA HIS A 614 -16.06 -5.65 10.79
C HIS A 614 -17.44 -5.72 11.45
N ASN A 615 -17.77 -6.81 12.15
CA ASN A 615 -19.03 -6.94 12.88
C ASN A 615 -19.00 -6.39 14.31
N ILE A 616 -17.81 -6.08 14.84
CA ILE A 616 -17.69 -5.67 16.23
C ILE A 616 -18.05 -4.19 16.37
N ARG A 617 -18.93 -3.92 17.33
CA ARG A 617 -19.32 -2.58 17.77
C ARG A 617 -18.92 -2.38 19.20
N LEU A 618 -18.38 -1.21 19.52
CA LEU A 618 -17.99 -0.86 20.90
C LEU A 618 -18.81 0.35 21.36
N ARG A 619 -19.17 0.37 22.62
CA ARG A 619 -19.77 1.52 23.30
C ARG A 619 -19.26 1.59 24.73
N PHE A 620 -18.84 2.77 25.15
CA PHE A 620 -18.49 2.97 26.55
C PHE A 620 -19.75 3.05 27.43
N VAL A 621 -19.69 2.39 28.55
CA VAL A 621 -20.77 2.36 29.54
C VAL A 621 -20.22 2.64 30.94
N ARG A 622 -21.11 3.14 31.81
CA ARG A 622 -20.76 3.50 33.18
C ARG A 622 -20.70 2.30 34.10
#